data_3648144df686796b095653f9be8d0b1e
#
_entry.id   3648144df686796b095653f9be8d0b1e
#
_cell.length_a   1.000
_cell.length_b   1.000
_cell.length_c   1.000
_cell.angle_alpha   90.00
_cell.angle_beta   90.00
_cell.angle_gamma   90.00
#
_symmetry.space_group_name_H-M   'P 1'
#
loop_
_entity.id
_entity.type
_entity.pdbx_description
1 polymer ?
#
loop_
_entity_poly.entity_id
_entity_poly.type
_entity_poly.pdbx_seq_one_letter_code
_entity_poly.pdbx_strand_id
1 'polypeptide(L)'
;MRKRNKSKDSIDKKDKVKNKKKGIVFKIISILQIVCSIVLFGFVFIIDVLPIKYLLLLLLLLAILDILFFLILFRSRLKKCIKKFFSVISVLLSIVFVVASFYLYKTYGVISGMIDTDYETYNYSVMVLKDSNYNSASDIKNEVIGYYETKTNENKLLVEKVNKLGKESKSYTNLNTLASDLLNKERNVIVLEDNYKKTLIDEQDDNEYNEVKDFKSKTKTIYTFSFKVKKDDTSKDVDVSSEVFNIYISGIDTYGTVSSVSRSDVNIVVSVNPNTRQVLLTSIPRDYYVQLHDTTGYKDKLTHAGIYGTDCSIKTIED
;
A
#
# COMPACT_ATOMS: atom_id res chain seq x y z
N MET A 1 52.19 -59.39 -6.91
CA MET A 1 51.45 -58.67 -7.99
C MET A 1 49.94 -58.48 -7.77
N ARG A 2 49.21 -59.38 -7.13
CA ARG A 2 47.74 -59.28 -6.94
C ARG A 2 47.21 -58.16 -6.04
N LYS A 3 47.98 -57.64 -5.05
CA LYS A 3 47.56 -56.50 -4.15
C LYS A 3 47.58 -55.15 -4.84
N ARG A 4 48.46 -54.93 -5.82
CA ARG A 4 48.62 -53.63 -6.53
C ARG A 4 47.51 -53.35 -7.54
N ASN A 5 46.87 -54.42 -8.08
CA ASN A 5 45.73 -54.30 -8.99
C ASN A 5 44.41 -53.97 -8.22
N LYS A 6 44.18 -54.54 -7.01
CA LYS A 6 43.00 -54.24 -6.21
C LYS A 6 42.95 -52.75 -5.74
N SER A 7 44.09 -52.15 -5.46
CA SER A 7 44.12 -50.70 -5.06
C SER A 7 43.84 -49.77 -6.24
N LYS A 8 44.30 -50.10 -7.45
CA LYS A 8 43.99 -49.32 -8.67
C LYS A 8 42.50 -49.37 -9.01
N ASP A 9 41.90 -50.58 -8.96
CA ASP A 9 40.48 -50.74 -9.24
C ASP A 9 39.55 -50.01 -8.24
N SER A 10 39.96 -49.93 -6.97
CA SER A 10 39.24 -49.19 -5.94
C SER A 10 39.35 -47.70 -6.11
N ILE A 11 40.48 -47.19 -6.55
CA ILE A 11 40.71 -45.77 -6.86
C ILE A 11 39.93 -45.37 -8.11
N ASP A 12 39.99 -46.17 -9.18
CA ASP A 12 39.21 -45.92 -10.41
C ASP A 12 37.68 -45.93 -10.17
N LYS A 13 37.19 -46.81 -9.30
CA LYS A 13 35.78 -46.82 -8.91
C LYS A 13 35.40 -45.59 -8.13
N LYS A 14 36.21 -45.14 -7.18
CA LYS A 14 35.96 -43.89 -6.41
C LYS A 14 35.97 -42.66 -7.32
N ASP A 15 36.90 -42.61 -8.28
CA ASP A 15 37.00 -41.48 -9.22
C ASP A 15 35.82 -41.46 -10.22
N LYS A 16 35.35 -42.60 -10.68
CA LYS A 16 34.14 -42.73 -11.52
C LYS A 16 32.87 -42.28 -10.76
N VAL A 17 32.71 -42.67 -9.48
CA VAL A 17 31.60 -42.28 -8.65
C VAL A 17 31.64 -40.74 -8.37
N LYS A 18 32.82 -40.20 -8.06
CA LYS A 18 33.03 -38.75 -7.83
C LYS A 18 32.75 -37.93 -9.09
N ASN A 19 33.10 -38.44 -10.27
CA ASN A 19 32.83 -37.78 -11.55
C ASN A 19 31.33 -37.85 -11.91
N LYS A 20 30.65 -38.94 -11.60
CA LYS A 20 29.18 -39.10 -11.79
C LYS A 20 28.39 -38.11 -10.88
N LYS A 21 28.78 -37.99 -9.60
CA LYS A 21 28.18 -37.02 -8.66
C LYS A 21 28.37 -35.58 -9.13
N LYS A 22 29.55 -35.20 -9.62
CA LYS A 22 29.81 -33.84 -10.17
C LYS A 22 28.95 -33.57 -11.42
N GLY A 23 28.72 -34.56 -12.28
CA GLY A 23 27.84 -34.43 -13.44
C GLY A 23 26.41 -34.15 -13.08
N ILE A 24 25.95 -34.74 -11.97
CA ILE A 24 24.59 -34.52 -11.44
C ILE A 24 24.43 -33.10 -10.91
N VAL A 25 25.44 -32.57 -10.20
CA VAL A 25 25.42 -31.20 -9.67
C VAL A 25 25.27 -30.15 -10.78
N PHE A 26 26.02 -30.29 -11.90
CA PHE A 26 25.84 -29.37 -13.04
C PHE A 26 24.43 -29.39 -13.63
N LYS A 27 23.79 -30.56 -13.67
CA LYS A 27 22.41 -30.70 -14.15
C LYS A 27 21.42 -30.02 -13.21
N ILE A 28 21.59 -30.19 -11.89
CA ILE A 28 20.74 -29.56 -10.88
C ILE A 28 20.84 -28.02 -10.99
N ILE A 29 22.05 -27.47 -11.14
CA ILE A 29 22.26 -26.04 -11.29
C ILE A 29 21.53 -25.49 -12.53
N SER A 30 21.60 -26.20 -13.65
CA SER A 30 20.90 -25.81 -14.87
C SER A 30 19.39 -25.80 -14.71
N ILE A 31 18.83 -26.83 -14.04
CA ILE A 31 17.40 -26.90 -13.77
C ILE A 31 16.98 -25.77 -12.82
N LEU A 32 17.78 -25.49 -11.78
CA LEU A 32 17.51 -24.40 -10.85
C LEU A 32 17.41 -23.05 -11.58
N GLN A 33 18.35 -22.78 -12.51
CA GLN A 33 18.31 -21.55 -13.30
C GLN A 33 17.03 -21.42 -14.13
N ILE A 34 16.62 -22.50 -14.82
CA ILE A 34 15.39 -22.53 -15.62
C ILE A 34 14.18 -22.23 -14.72
N VAL A 35 14.10 -22.82 -13.53
CA VAL A 35 13.01 -22.56 -12.60
C VAL A 35 13.01 -21.09 -12.17
N CYS A 36 14.16 -20.50 -11.84
CA CYS A 36 14.26 -19.08 -11.47
C CYS A 36 13.86 -18.16 -12.64
N SER A 37 14.21 -18.51 -13.86
CA SER A 37 13.83 -17.79 -15.08
C SER A 37 12.32 -17.82 -15.32
N ILE A 38 11.69 -18.99 -15.15
CA ILE A 38 10.23 -19.14 -15.27
C ILE A 38 9.51 -18.32 -14.20
N VAL A 39 10.00 -18.34 -12.97
CA VAL A 39 9.41 -17.56 -11.86
C VAL A 39 9.49 -16.07 -12.15
N LEU A 40 10.65 -15.58 -12.60
CA LEU A 40 10.84 -14.18 -12.98
C LEU A 40 9.87 -13.77 -14.10
N PHE A 41 9.79 -14.57 -15.17
CA PHE A 41 8.87 -14.31 -16.26
C PHE A 41 7.41 -14.30 -15.81
N GLY A 42 7.03 -15.24 -14.93
CA GLY A 42 5.68 -15.30 -14.34
C GLY A 42 5.30 -14.02 -13.57
N PHE A 43 6.21 -13.47 -12.76
CA PHE A 43 5.95 -12.20 -12.09
C PHE A 43 5.81 -11.04 -13.07
N VAL A 44 6.69 -10.94 -14.08
CA VAL A 44 6.59 -9.88 -15.10
C VAL A 44 5.26 -9.97 -15.86
N PHE A 45 4.80 -11.19 -16.16
CA PHE A 45 3.52 -11.43 -16.83
C PHE A 45 2.32 -11.05 -15.97
N ILE A 46 2.32 -11.41 -14.67
CA ILE A 46 1.21 -11.12 -13.74
C ILE A 46 1.06 -9.62 -13.46
N ILE A 47 2.18 -8.89 -13.39
CA ILE A 47 2.16 -7.44 -13.13
C ILE A 47 1.61 -6.65 -14.33
N ASP A 48 1.67 -7.22 -15.54
CA ASP A 48 1.16 -6.66 -16.80
C ASP A 48 1.65 -5.22 -17.12
N VAL A 49 2.90 -4.91 -16.70
CA VAL A 49 3.51 -3.57 -16.93
C VAL A 49 4.13 -3.46 -18.32
N LEU A 50 4.48 -4.59 -18.95
CA LEU A 50 5.17 -4.59 -20.23
C LEU A 50 4.22 -4.83 -21.40
N PRO A 51 4.21 -3.96 -22.43
CA PRO A 51 3.53 -4.23 -23.67
C PRO A 51 3.92 -5.59 -24.24
N ILE A 52 2.97 -6.28 -24.86
CA ILE A 52 3.12 -7.67 -25.35
C ILE A 52 4.39 -7.88 -26.20
N LYS A 53 4.82 -6.87 -26.96
CA LYS A 53 6.04 -6.90 -27.79
C LYS A 53 7.30 -7.13 -26.95
N TYR A 54 7.42 -6.41 -25.84
CA TYR A 54 8.58 -6.51 -24.93
C TYR A 54 8.50 -7.76 -24.07
N LEU A 55 7.28 -8.20 -23.72
CA LEU A 55 7.08 -9.46 -22.99
C LEU A 55 7.55 -10.66 -23.83
N LEU A 56 7.18 -10.70 -25.13
CA LEU A 56 7.64 -11.74 -26.06
C LEU A 56 9.16 -11.68 -26.27
N LEU A 57 9.74 -10.49 -26.35
CA LEU A 57 11.19 -10.32 -26.45
C LEU A 57 11.91 -10.84 -25.20
N LEU A 58 11.39 -10.56 -24.00
CA LEU A 58 11.92 -11.06 -22.73
C LEU A 58 11.85 -12.59 -22.69
N LEU A 59 10.70 -13.18 -23.05
CA LEU A 59 10.54 -14.63 -23.11
C LEU A 59 11.58 -15.27 -24.03
N LEU A 60 11.76 -14.72 -25.22
CA LEU A 60 12.73 -15.20 -26.20
C LEU A 60 14.15 -15.14 -25.63
N LEU A 61 14.54 -14.02 -25.01
CA LEU A 61 15.84 -13.81 -24.45
C LEU A 61 16.12 -14.81 -23.31
N LEU A 62 15.19 -14.99 -22.39
CA LEU A 62 15.30 -15.97 -21.30
C LEU A 62 15.38 -17.39 -21.85
N ALA A 63 14.58 -17.75 -22.83
CA ALA A 63 14.60 -19.07 -23.47
C ALA A 63 15.95 -19.37 -24.14
N ILE A 64 16.49 -18.43 -24.90
CA ILE A 64 17.82 -18.57 -25.55
C ILE A 64 18.90 -18.78 -24.46
N LEU A 65 18.86 -17.99 -23.41
CA LEU A 65 19.80 -18.05 -22.30
C LEU A 65 19.72 -19.41 -21.59
N ASP A 66 18.53 -19.87 -21.25
CA ASP A 66 18.29 -21.15 -20.58
C ASP A 66 18.72 -22.35 -21.45
N ILE A 67 18.43 -22.32 -22.75
CA ILE A 67 18.87 -23.34 -23.70
C ILE A 67 20.39 -23.36 -23.80
N LEU A 68 21.05 -22.21 -23.85
CA LEU A 68 22.49 -22.09 -23.91
C LEU A 68 23.16 -22.74 -22.66
N PHE A 69 22.71 -22.37 -21.46
CA PHE A 69 23.24 -22.93 -20.22
C PHE A 69 22.93 -24.43 -20.09
N PHE A 70 21.72 -24.84 -20.47
CA PHE A 70 21.33 -26.25 -20.50
C PHE A 70 22.28 -27.05 -21.40
N LEU A 71 22.51 -26.65 -22.64
CA LEU A 71 23.39 -27.32 -23.57
C LEU A 71 24.82 -27.42 -23.04
N ILE A 72 25.35 -26.34 -22.44
CA ILE A 72 26.73 -26.31 -21.91
C ILE A 72 26.85 -27.24 -20.69
N LEU A 73 25.94 -27.20 -19.76
CA LEU A 73 26.03 -27.94 -18.50
C LEU A 73 25.61 -29.42 -18.65
N PHE A 74 24.72 -29.75 -19.55
CA PHE A 74 24.31 -31.14 -19.83
C PHE A 74 25.25 -31.86 -20.76
N ARG A 75 25.96 -31.18 -21.70
CA ARG A 75 26.79 -31.84 -22.69
C ARG A 75 28.03 -32.50 -22.05
N SER A 76 28.13 -33.81 -22.15
CA SER A 76 29.20 -34.60 -21.48
C SER A 76 30.61 -34.33 -22.01
N ARG A 77 30.75 -33.88 -23.28
CA ARG A 77 32.04 -33.71 -23.99
C ARG A 77 32.81 -32.45 -23.65
N LEU A 78 32.23 -31.49 -22.93
CA LEU A 78 32.93 -30.25 -22.60
C LEU A 78 33.93 -30.41 -21.45
N LYS A 79 35.04 -29.65 -21.50
CA LYS A 79 36.09 -29.63 -20.48
C LYS A 79 35.46 -29.22 -19.11
N LYS A 80 35.90 -29.86 -18.03
CA LYS A 80 35.38 -29.61 -16.66
C LYS A 80 35.59 -28.16 -16.21
N CYS A 81 36.64 -27.48 -16.67
CA CYS A 81 36.90 -26.08 -16.36
C CYS A 81 35.77 -25.16 -16.91
N ILE A 82 35.39 -25.37 -18.18
CA ILE A 82 34.31 -24.64 -18.83
C ILE A 82 32.97 -24.83 -18.07
N LYS A 83 32.64 -26.06 -17.72
CA LYS A 83 31.42 -26.37 -16.95
C LYS A 83 31.42 -25.68 -15.59
N LYS A 84 32.56 -25.65 -14.88
CA LYS A 84 32.65 -24.95 -13.60
C LYS A 84 32.43 -23.45 -13.77
N PHE A 85 33.04 -22.82 -14.77
CA PHE A 85 32.89 -21.41 -15.06
C PHE A 85 31.42 -21.05 -15.34
N PHE A 86 30.78 -21.76 -16.27
CA PHE A 86 29.39 -21.53 -16.59
C PHE A 86 28.42 -21.90 -15.43
N SER A 87 28.77 -22.86 -14.58
CA SER A 87 28.02 -23.20 -13.37
C SER A 87 28.04 -22.05 -12.36
N VAL A 88 29.17 -21.37 -12.17
CA VAL A 88 29.26 -20.18 -11.30
C VAL A 88 28.39 -19.04 -11.86
N ILE A 89 28.50 -18.77 -13.15
CA ILE A 89 27.66 -17.74 -13.80
C ILE A 89 26.18 -18.09 -13.67
N SER A 90 25.80 -19.35 -13.88
CA SER A 90 24.40 -19.81 -13.74
C SER A 90 23.85 -19.59 -12.33
N VAL A 91 24.67 -19.86 -11.29
CA VAL A 91 24.27 -19.62 -9.89
C VAL A 91 24.13 -18.13 -9.63
N LEU A 92 25.07 -17.29 -10.06
CA LEU A 92 24.99 -15.83 -9.91
C LEU A 92 23.72 -15.28 -10.60
N LEU A 93 23.45 -15.76 -11.82
CA LEU A 93 22.27 -15.35 -12.57
C LEU A 93 20.96 -15.79 -11.89
N SER A 94 20.94 -17.01 -11.33
CA SER A 94 19.80 -17.48 -10.53
C SER A 94 19.54 -16.59 -9.31
N ILE A 95 20.60 -16.14 -8.63
CA ILE A 95 20.49 -15.20 -7.50
C ILE A 95 19.88 -13.87 -7.99
N VAL A 96 20.36 -13.34 -9.10
CA VAL A 96 19.83 -12.10 -9.71
C VAL A 96 18.32 -12.26 -10.02
N PHE A 97 17.93 -13.39 -10.61
CA PHE A 97 16.51 -13.65 -10.94
C PHE A 97 15.63 -13.75 -9.68
N VAL A 98 16.12 -14.39 -8.62
CA VAL A 98 15.39 -14.46 -7.34
C VAL A 98 15.24 -13.07 -6.71
N VAL A 99 16.33 -12.28 -6.70
CA VAL A 99 16.27 -10.91 -6.16
C VAL A 99 15.34 -10.03 -6.99
N ALA A 100 15.41 -10.10 -8.31
CA ALA A 100 14.50 -9.38 -9.19
C ALA A 100 13.03 -9.79 -8.96
N SER A 101 12.74 -11.08 -8.86
CA SER A 101 11.40 -11.61 -8.55
C SER A 101 10.88 -11.12 -7.19
N PHE A 102 11.76 -11.05 -6.19
CA PHE A 102 11.39 -10.52 -4.87
C PHE A 102 11.01 -9.03 -4.94
N TYR A 103 11.77 -8.21 -5.65
CA TYR A 103 11.43 -6.79 -5.82
C TYR A 103 10.16 -6.60 -6.65
N LEU A 104 9.97 -7.40 -7.71
CA LEU A 104 8.73 -7.39 -8.48
C LEU A 104 7.51 -7.75 -7.60
N TYR A 105 7.63 -8.78 -6.75
CA TYR A 105 6.58 -9.15 -5.80
C TYR A 105 6.25 -7.99 -4.84
N LYS A 106 7.28 -7.33 -4.28
CA LYS A 106 7.08 -6.16 -3.43
C LYS A 106 6.39 -5.00 -4.17
N THR A 107 6.85 -4.71 -5.38
CA THR A 107 6.26 -3.65 -6.23
C THR A 107 4.80 -3.98 -6.56
N TYR A 108 4.50 -5.23 -6.91
CA TYR A 108 3.13 -5.68 -7.15
C TYR A 108 2.24 -5.49 -5.92
N GLY A 109 2.75 -5.84 -4.72
CA GLY A 109 2.01 -5.62 -3.47
C GLY A 109 1.69 -4.15 -3.19
N VAL A 110 2.59 -3.23 -3.56
CA VAL A 110 2.32 -1.78 -3.45
C VAL A 110 1.29 -1.34 -4.49
N ILE A 111 1.49 -1.72 -5.76
CA ILE A 111 0.59 -1.32 -6.86
C ILE A 111 -0.82 -1.90 -6.64
N SER A 112 -0.93 -3.19 -6.29
CA SER A 112 -2.24 -3.82 -6.03
C SER A 112 -2.94 -3.18 -4.84
N GLY A 113 -2.20 -2.79 -3.79
CA GLY A 113 -2.74 -2.04 -2.67
C GLY A 113 -3.25 -0.66 -3.04
N MET A 114 -2.73 -0.04 -4.11
CA MET A 114 -3.22 1.23 -4.65
C MET A 114 -4.45 1.06 -5.55
N ILE A 115 -4.51 -0.01 -6.33
CA ILE A 115 -5.59 -0.27 -7.30
C ILE A 115 -6.82 -0.91 -6.64
N ASP A 116 -6.61 -1.74 -5.62
CA ASP A 116 -7.67 -2.55 -4.97
C ASP A 116 -8.44 -1.76 -3.89
N THR A 117 -8.66 -0.46 -4.10
CA THR A 117 -9.36 0.37 -3.13
C THR A 117 -10.73 0.84 -3.62
N ASP A 118 -11.62 -0.13 -3.90
CA ASP A 118 -13.07 0.16 -3.99
C ASP A 118 -13.63 0.66 -2.66
N TYR A 119 -12.84 0.63 -1.59
CA TYR A 119 -13.26 0.95 -0.24
C TYR A 119 -12.28 1.92 0.43
N GLU A 120 -12.83 2.91 1.10
CA GLU A 120 -12.13 3.75 2.07
C GLU A 120 -12.27 3.19 3.47
N THR A 121 -11.19 3.26 4.26
CA THR A 121 -11.20 2.78 5.64
C THR A 121 -11.18 3.97 6.59
N TYR A 122 -12.24 4.09 7.38
CA TYR A 122 -12.39 5.12 8.41
C TYR A 122 -12.09 4.51 9.77
N ASN A 123 -11.23 5.19 10.52
CA ASN A 123 -10.80 4.77 11.86
C ASN A 123 -11.36 5.75 12.89
N TYR A 124 -12.00 5.22 13.92
CA TYR A 124 -12.67 6.00 14.96
C TYR A 124 -12.11 5.69 16.33
N SER A 125 -11.97 6.74 17.13
CA SER A 125 -11.58 6.69 18.54
C SER A 125 -12.75 7.11 19.42
N VAL A 126 -13.08 6.27 20.41
CA VAL A 126 -14.00 6.62 21.51
C VAL A 126 -13.21 7.30 22.61
N MET A 127 -13.54 8.54 22.89
CA MET A 127 -12.77 9.40 23.77
C MET A 127 -13.59 9.85 24.97
N VAL A 128 -12.92 9.91 26.11
CA VAL A 128 -13.44 10.37 27.40
C VAL A 128 -12.40 11.24 28.11
N LEU A 129 -12.79 11.93 29.16
CA LEU A 129 -11.83 12.64 30.00
C LEU A 129 -10.90 11.66 30.72
N LYS A 130 -9.64 12.05 30.94
CA LYS A 130 -8.64 11.24 31.66
C LYS A 130 -9.04 10.94 33.09
N ASP A 131 -9.71 11.91 33.75
CA ASP A 131 -10.20 11.83 35.14
C ASP A 131 -11.51 11.05 35.26
N SER A 132 -12.09 10.58 34.16
CA SER A 132 -13.30 9.77 34.18
C SER A 132 -13.04 8.31 34.58
N ASN A 133 -14.05 7.66 35.10
CA ASN A 133 -14.02 6.24 35.47
C ASN A 133 -14.19 5.28 34.28
N TYR A 134 -14.40 5.80 33.08
CA TYR A 134 -14.54 4.99 31.87
C TYR A 134 -13.17 4.50 31.38
N ASN A 135 -13.01 3.18 31.20
CA ASN A 135 -11.78 2.55 30.75
C ASN A 135 -12.01 1.59 29.56
N SER A 136 -13.26 1.27 29.25
CA SER A 136 -13.62 0.33 28.22
C SER A 136 -14.97 0.67 27.58
N ALA A 137 -15.26 0.06 26.43
CA ALA A 137 -16.54 0.20 25.74
C ALA A 137 -17.74 -0.31 26.56
N SER A 138 -17.52 -1.21 27.53
CA SER A 138 -18.58 -1.70 28.41
C SER A 138 -19.09 -0.66 29.40
N ASP A 139 -18.24 0.29 29.78
CA ASP A 139 -18.51 1.29 30.80
C ASP A 139 -19.44 2.40 30.31
N ILE A 140 -19.57 2.56 28.99
CA ILE A 140 -20.29 3.65 28.34
C ILE A 140 -21.69 3.26 27.80
N LYS A 141 -22.15 2.05 28.07
CA LYS A 141 -23.44 1.54 27.53
C LYS A 141 -24.67 2.38 27.88
N ASN A 142 -24.62 3.10 29.00
CA ASN A 142 -25.72 3.93 29.46
C ASN A 142 -25.52 5.42 29.09
N GLU A 143 -24.45 5.75 28.39
CA GLU A 143 -24.10 7.12 28.04
C GLU A 143 -24.72 7.56 26.71
N VAL A 144 -24.98 8.86 26.58
CA VAL A 144 -25.28 9.51 25.31
C VAL A 144 -23.97 9.90 24.64
N ILE A 145 -23.67 9.27 23.52
CA ILE A 145 -22.40 9.44 22.82
C ILE A 145 -22.50 10.56 21.80
N GLY A 146 -21.65 11.59 21.93
CA GLY A 146 -21.50 12.63 20.91
C GLY A 146 -20.69 12.16 19.72
N TYR A 147 -21.08 12.53 18.49
CA TYR A 147 -20.28 12.25 17.29
C TYR A 147 -20.36 13.43 16.32
N TYR A 148 -19.30 13.60 15.52
CA TYR A 148 -19.27 14.59 14.46
C TYR A 148 -19.99 14.03 13.22
N GLU A 149 -20.99 14.77 12.75
CA GLU A 149 -21.80 14.38 11.60
C GLU A 149 -21.07 14.71 10.30
N THR A 150 -20.83 13.71 9.47
CA THR A 150 -20.31 13.85 8.13
C THR A 150 -21.42 13.70 7.10
N LYS A 151 -21.33 14.37 5.96
CA LYS A 151 -22.36 14.27 4.89
C LYS A 151 -22.20 13.04 4.01
N THR A 152 -21.29 12.13 4.36
CA THR A 152 -20.89 10.99 3.55
C THR A 152 -21.68 9.72 3.89
N ASN A 153 -21.56 8.70 3.03
CA ASN A 153 -22.17 7.38 3.24
C ASN A 153 -21.68 6.70 4.53
N GLU A 154 -20.53 7.15 5.06
CA GLU A 154 -19.98 6.65 6.33
C GLU A 154 -20.87 6.95 7.52
N ASN A 155 -21.60 8.09 7.51
CA ASN A 155 -22.39 8.56 8.65
C ASN A 155 -23.43 7.51 9.10
N LYS A 156 -24.07 6.81 8.16
CA LYS A 156 -25.02 5.73 8.48
C LYS A 156 -24.37 4.60 9.29
N LEU A 157 -23.18 4.19 8.86
CA LEU A 157 -22.41 3.12 9.53
C LEU A 157 -21.89 3.60 10.89
N LEU A 158 -21.48 4.86 10.98
CA LEU A 158 -21.05 5.48 12.23
C LEU A 158 -22.17 5.48 13.24
N VAL A 159 -23.36 6.01 12.89
CA VAL A 159 -24.54 6.07 13.77
C VAL A 159 -24.94 4.68 14.24
N GLU A 160 -24.96 3.68 13.35
CA GLU A 160 -25.26 2.29 13.73
C GLU A 160 -24.26 1.75 14.76
N LYS A 161 -22.97 2.05 14.59
CA LYS A 161 -21.93 1.62 15.53
C LYS A 161 -22.02 2.34 16.86
N VAL A 162 -22.21 3.67 16.84
CA VAL A 162 -22.32 4.48 18.05
C VAL A 162 -23.54 4.07 18.88
N ASN A 163 -24.69 3.81 18.25
CA ASN A 163 -25.90 3.34 18.93
C ASN A 163 -25.78 1.92 19.53
N LYS A 164 -24.81 1.11 19.05
CA LYS A 164 -24.46 -0.19 19.66
C LYS A 164 -23.55 -0.04 20.87
N LEU A 165 -22.79 1.05 20.96
CA LEU A 165 -21.84 1.31 22.04
C LEU A 165 -22.48 2.00 23.24
N GLY A 166 -23.42 2.91 23.02
CA GLY A 166 -24.08 3.70 24.05
C GLY A 166 -25.60 3.54 24.06
N LYS A 167 -26.24 4.29 24.94
CA LYS A 167 -27.71 4.32 25.04
C LYS A 167 -28.35 5.07 23.89
N GLU A 168 -27.71 6.17 23.48
CA GLU A 168 -28.22 7.10 22.47
C GLU A 168 -27.04 7.84 21.83
N SER A 169 -27.19 8.34 20.61
CA SER A 169 -26.22 9.17 19.93
C SER A 169 -26.71 10.59 19.70
N LYS A 170 -25.83 11.58 19.82
CA LYS A 170 -26.09 12.99 19.50
C LYS A 170 -25.12 13.47 18.44
N SER A 171 -25.64 13.98 17.31
CA SER A 171 -24.85 14.55 16.24
C SER A 171 -24.40 15.97 16.56
N TYR A 172 -23.21 16.33 16.05
CA TYR A 172 -22.63 17.65 16.08
C TYR A 172 -22.16 18.03 14.67
N THR A 173 -22.48 19.25 14.26
CA THR A 173 -22.04 19.81 12.97
C THR A 173 -20.78 20.67 13.10
N ASN A 174 -20.31 20.89 14.33
CA ASN A 174 -19.08 21.64 14.62
C ASN A 174 -18.18 20.81 15.52
N LEU A 175 -16.93 20.61 15.08
CA LEU A 175 -15.95 19.78 15.76
C LEU A 175 -15.50 20.39 17.10
N ASN A 176 -15.33 21.72 17.14
CA ASN A 176 -14.93 22.44 18.36
C ASN A 176 -16.02 22.36 19.44
N THR A 177 -17.30 22.48 19.06
CA THR A 177 -18.41 22.32 20.00
C THR A 177 -18.44 20.90 20.58
N LEU A 178 -18.25 19.87 19.75
CA LEU A 178 -18.19 18.48 20.21
C LEU A 178 -17.05 18.25 21.22
N ALA A 179 -15.86 18.77 20.92
CA ALA A 179 -14.68 18.67 21.78
C ALA A 179 -14.84 19.49 23.06
N SER A 180 -15.41 20.70 22.98
CA SER A 180 -15.68 21.57 24.11
C SER A 180 -16.70 20.97 25.08
N ASP A 181 -17.79 20.36 24.57
CA ASP A 181 -18.79 19.66 25.38
C ASP A 181 -18.17 18.51 26.20
N LEU A 182 -17.18 17.80 25.64
CA LEU A 182 -16.44 16.79 26.39
C LEU A 182 -15.57 17.43 27.49
N LEU A 183 -14.82 18.50 27.17
CA LEU A 183 -13.94 19.18 28.12
C LEU A 183 -14.71 19.82 29.26
N ASN A 184 -15.90 20.36 28.99
CA ASN A 184 -16.79 21.01 29.95
C ASN A 184 -17.70 20.02 30.71
N LYS A 185 -17.56 18.72 30.45
CA LYS A 185 -18.38 17.66 31.07
C LYS A 185 -19.89 17.71 30.71
N GLU A 186 -20.24 18.42 29.64
CA GLU A 186 -21.60 18.39 29.09
C GLU A 186 -21.85 17.07 28.33
N ARG A 187 -20.77 16.44 27.87
CA ARG A 187 -20.73 15.09 27.33
C ARG A 187 -19.65 14.27 28.05
N ASN A 188 -20.00 13.05 28.43
CA ASN A 188 -19.05 12.15 29.07
C ASN A 188 -18.22 11.38 28.03
N VAL A 189 -18.79 11.15 26.83
CA VAL A 189 -18.21 10.30 25.79
C VAL A 189 -18.44 10.93 24.43
N ILE A 190 -17.38 10.97 23.61
CA ILE A 190 -17.47 11.36 22.21
C ILE A 190 -16.78 10.32 21.31
N VAL A 191 -17.18 10.28 20.05
CA VAL A 191 -16.53 9.49 18.99
C VAL A 191 -16.02 10.43 17.94
N LEU A 192 -14.73 10.31 17.65
CA LEU A 192 -14.04 11.08 16.62
C LEU A 192 -13.36 10.15 15.63
N GLU A 193 -13.46 10.49 14.38
CA GLU A 193 -12.58 9.93 13.35
C GLU A 193 -11.14 10.39 13.64
N ASP A 194 -10.16 9.49 13.40
CA ASP A 194 -8.78 9.69 13.86
C ASP A 194 -8.10 10.93 13.22
N ASN A 195 -8.54 11.38 12.04
CA ASN A 195 -8.01 12.61 11.43
C ASN A 195 -8.54 13.87 12.12
N TYR A 196 -9.84 13.91 12.45
CA TYR A 196 -10.40 15.02 13.25
C TYR A 196 -9.77 15.07 14.64
N LYS A 197 -9.50 13.91 15.24
CA LYS A 197 -8.75 13.82 16.49
C LYS A 197 -7.34 14.40 16.35
N LYS A 198 -6.62 14.08 15.24
CA LYS A 198 -5.31 14.66 14.96
C LYS A 198 -5.38 16.16 14.78
N THR A 199 -6.37 16.68 14.05
CA THR A 199 -6.60 18.11 13.88
C THR A 199 -6.75 18.82 15.23
N LEU A 200 -7.59 18.31 16.12
CA LEU A 200 -7.75 18.84 17.48
C LEU A 200 -6.48 18.77 18.34
N ILE A 201 -5.55 17.86 18.04
CA ILE A 201 -4.32 17.65 18.81
C ILE A 201 -3.16 18.46 18.25
N ASP A 202 -3.02 18.54 16.92
CA ASP A 202 -1.82 19.03 16.25
C ASP A 202 -1.95 20.50 15.81
N GLU A 203 -3.17 21.01 15.58
CA GLU A 203 -3.44 22.39 15.14
C GLU A 203 -3.83 23.32 16.29
N GLN A 204 -3.37 23.04 17.50
CA GLN A 204 -3.65 23.83 18.70
C GLN A 204 -3.11 25.28 18.65
N ASP A 205 -2.20 25.58 17.72
CA ASP A 205 -1.63 26.91 17.55
C ASP A 205 -2.48 27.80 16.62
N ASP A 206 -3.45 27.24 15.88
CA ASP A 206 -4.41 28.02 15.10
C ASP A 206 -5.49 28.63 16.02
N ASN A 207 -5.78 29.92 15.82
CA ASN A 207 -6.75 30.66 16.63
C ASN A 207 -8.15 30.04 16.66
N GLU A 208 -8.49 29.23 15.67
CA GLU A 208 -9.77 28.54 15.56
C GLU A 208 -9.98 27.45 16.63
N TYR A 209 -8.89 26.85 17.13
CA TYR A 209 -8.93 25.74 18.12
C TYR A 209 -8.56 26.17 19.53
N ASN A 210 -8.49 27.47 19.81
CA ASN A 210 -8.07 28.01 21.12
C ASN A 210 -8.91 27.48 22.29
N GLU A 211 -10.22 27.23 22.10
CA GLU A 211 -11.13 26.76 23.13
C GLU A 211 -10.88 25.28 23.55
N VAL A 212 -10.18 24.54 22.69
CA VAL A 212 -9.92 23.09 22.89
C VAL A 212 -8.42 22.75 23.07
N LYS A 213 -7.59 23.75 23.40
CA LYS A 213 -6.12 23.59 23.58
C LYS A 213 -5.72 22.46 24.49
N ASP A 214 -6.51 22.18 25.52
CA ASP A 214 -6.23 21.12 26.48
C ASP A 214 -6.74 19.74 26.08
N PHE A 215 -7.29 19.58 24.87
CA PHE A 215 -7.93 18.35 24.44
C PHE A 215 -7.00 17.14 24.59
N LYS A 216 -5.77 17.21 24.09
CA LYS A 216 -4.75 16.15 24.20
C LYS A 216 -4.41 15.81 25.63
N SER A 217 -4.24 16.83 26.47
CA SER A 217 -3.80 16.67 27.85
C SER A 217 -4.89 16.09 28.75
N LYS A 218 -6.15 16.44 28.50
CA LYS A 218 -7.32 16.11 29.33
C LYS A 218 -8.09 14.88 28.89
N THR A 219 -7.87 14.36 27.68
CA THR A 219 -8.64 13.23 27.12
C THR A 219 -7.82 11.95 26.97
N LYS A 220 -8.51 10.81 26.96
CA LYS A 220 -7.95 9.49 26.67
C LYS A 220 -8.88 8.73 25.71
N THR A 221 -8.29 7.86 24.87
CA THR A 221 -9.04 6.91 24.05
C THR A 221 -9.26 5.62 24.84
N ILE A 222 -10.50 5.15 24.92
CA ILE A 222 -10.87 3.91 25.65
C ILE A 222 -11.21 2.75 24.72
N TYR A 223 -11.55 3.04 23.47
CA TYR A 223 -11.91 2.06 22.46
C TYR A 223 -11.67 2.61 21.08
N THR A 224 -11.30 1.76 20.11
CA THR A 224 -11.16 2.11 18.70
C THR A 224 -11.91 1.10 17.84
N PHE A 225 -12.47 1.56 16.74
CA PHE A 225 -13.09 0.70 15.74
C PHE A 225 -12.88 1.27 14.35
N SER A 226 -13.04 0.43 13.33
CA SER A 226 -12.97 0.84 11.94
C SER A 226 -14.07 0.18 11.13
N PHE A 227 -14.41 0.80 10.01
CA PHE A 227 -15.25 0.21 8.98
C PHE A 227 -14.82 0.69 7.60
N LYS A 228 -15.25 -0.05 6.58
CA LYS A 228 -14.97 0.28 5.19
C LYS A 228 -16.23 0.81 4.52
N VAL A 229 -16.07 1.91 3.78
CA VAL A 229 -17.12 2.50 2.95
C VAL A 229 -16.71 2.32 1.50
N LYS A 230 -17.64 1.90 0.66
CA LYS A 230 -17.38 1.81 -0.78
C LYS A 230 -17.17 3.23 -1.33
N LYS A 231 -16.09 3.43 -2.08
CA LYS A 231 -15.85 4.68 -2.80
C LYS A 231 -16.89 4.87 -3.87
N ASP A 232 -17.29 6.10 -4.09
CA ASP A 232 -17.95 6.47 -5.31
C ASP A 232 -16.92 6.42 -6.45
N ASP A 233 -17.31 5.82 -7.57
CA ASP A 233 -16.45 5.74 -8.74
C ASP A 233 -16.41 7.12 -9.43
N THR A 234 -15.31 7.84 -9.23
CA THR A 234 -15.06 9.14 -9.85
C THR A 234 -14.25 9.01 -11.15
N SER A 235 -13.87 7.80 -11.53
CA SER A 235 -13.16 7.57 -12.77
C SER A 235 -14.04 7.89 -13.97
N LYS A 236 -13.41 8.47 -15.01
CA LYS A 236 -14.06 8.72 -16.30
C LYS A 236 -13.50 7.69 -17.28
N ASP A 237 -14.39 7.09 -18.07
CA ASP A 237 -13.98 6.19 -19.14
C ASP A 237 -13.32 7.01 -20.25
N VAL A 238 -12.02 6.79 -20.48
CA VAL A 238 -11.20 7.57 -21.41
C VAL A 238 -10.36 6.62 -22.25
N ASP A 239 -10.33 6.84 -23.56
CA ASP A 239 -9.35 6.18 -24.42
C ASP A 239 -7.96 6.77 -24.21
N VAL A 240 -7.20 6.16 -23.29
CA VAL A 240 -5.84 6.60 -22.92
C VAL A 240 -4.83 6.61 -24.07
N SER A 241 -5.20 6.04 -25.24
CA SER A 241 -4.35 6.02 -26.42
C SER A 241 -4.54 7.23 -27.33
N SER A 242 -5.67 7.91 -27.26
CA SER A 242 -6.08 8.98 -28.19
C SER A 242 -6.62 10.24 -27.50
N GLU A 243 -7.12 10.16 -26.27
CA GLU A 243 -7.71 11.27 -25.57
C GLU A 243 -6.77 11.86 -24.51
N VAL A 244 -6.89 13.16 -24.24
CA VAL A 244 -6.18 13.81 -23.14
C VAL A 244 -6.88 13.45 -21.84
N PHE A 245 -6.10 13.04 -20.83
CA PHE A 245 -6.64 12.69 -19.52
C PHE A 245 -5.79 13.23 -18.38
N ASN A 246 -6.41 13.36 -17.23
CA ASN A 246 -5.76 13.78 -15.99
C ASN A 246 -5.81 12.65 -14.96
N ILE A 247 -4.72 12.50 -14.22
CA ILE A 247 -4.61 11.60 -13.07
C ILE A 247 -4.31 12.46 -11.86
N TYR A 248 -5.13 12.35 -10.82
CA TYR A 248 -4.83 12.96 -9.53
C TYR A 248 -4.07 11.98 -8.65
N ILE A 249 -2.94 12.43 -8.11
CA ILE A 249 -2.12 11.68 -7.17
C ILE A 249 -2.16 12.39 -5.82
N SER A 250 -2.73 11.73 -4.82
CA SER A 250 -2.75 12.17 -3.44
C SER A 250 -1.75 11.37 -2.61
N GLY A 251 -0.86 12.05 -1.91
CA GLY A 251 0.02 11.43 -0.92
C GLY A 251 -0.50 11.72 0.49
N ILE A 252 -0.69 10.67 1.28
CA ILE A 252 -1.19 10.76 2.66
C ILE A 252 -0.05 10.58 3.66
N ASP A 253 -0.05 11.37 4.74
CA ASP A 253 0.90 11.24 5.86
C ASP A 253 0.27 10.42 6.98
N THR A 254 0.13 9.12 6.77
CA THR A 254 -0.37 8.22 7.80
C THR A 254 0.27 6.84 7.70
N TYR A 255 0.43 6.20 8.86
CA TYR A 255 0.80 4.79 8.92
C TYR A 255 -0.47 3.95 8.73
N GLY A 256 -0.46 3.07 7.75
CA GLY A 256 -1.60 2.20 7.50
C GLY A 256 -1.69 1.71 6.06
N THR A 257 -2.88 1.33 5.67
CA THR A 257 -3.17 0.94 4.30
C THR A 257 -3.39 2.18 3.43
N VAL A 258 -3.10 2.07 2.13
CA VAL A 258 -3.33 3.15 1.14
C VAL A 258 -4.82 3.57 1.09
N SER A 259 -5.72 2.69 1.54
CA SER A 259 -7.15 2.97 1.65
C SER A 259 -7.56 3.76 2.92
N SER A 260 -6.60 4.11 3.78
CA SER A 260 -6.90 4.94 4.96
C SER A 260 -7.18 6.36 4.53
N VAL A 261 -8.33 6.87 4.96
CA VAL A 261 -8.66 8.30 4.78
C VAL A 261 -7.74 9.12 5.67
N SER A 262 -7.10 10.15 5.12
CA SER A 262 -6.18 11.02 5.83
C SER A 262 -6.01 12.33 5.08
N ARG A 263 -5.27 13.29 5.68
CA ARG A 263 -4.89 14.54 5.02
C ARG A 263 -4.13 14.25 3.73
N SER A 264 -4.40 15.04 2.69
CA SER A 264 -3.68 14.99 1.42
C SER A 264 -2.48 15.94 1.45
N ASP A 265 -1.33 15.45 1.92
CA ASP A 265 -0.12 16.26 2.08
C ASP A 265 0.64 16.48 0.77
N VAL A 266 0.42 15.64 -0.21
CA VAL A 266 0.92 15.78 -1.58
C VAL A 266 -0.25 15.77 -2.54
N ASN A 267 -0.34 16.80 -3.38
CA ASN A 267 -1.37 16.92 -4.41
C ASN A 267 -0.69 17.16 -5.75
N ILE A 268 -0.76 16.19 -6.65
CA ILE A 268 -0.17 16.29 -7.99
C ILE A 268 -1.24 15.93 -9.02
N VAL A 269 -1.43 16.80 -10.00
CA VAL A 269 -2.21 16.50 -11.20
C VAL A 269 -1.25 16.17 -12.34
N VAL A 270 -1.38 14.96 -12.89
CA VAL A 270 -0.63 14.50 -14.06
C VAL A 270 -1.54 14.59 -15.27
N SER A 271 -1.28 15.53 -16.16
CA SER A 271 -2.01 15.67 -17.43
C SER A 271 -1.24 14.99 -18.54
N VAL A 272 -1.87 14.05 -19.21
CA VAL A 272 -1.27 13.24 -20.28
C VAL A 272 -1.95 13.55 -21.62
N ASN A 273 -1.17 13.93 -22.61
CA ASN A 273 -1.63 14.09 -23.98
C ASN A 273 -0.94 13.04 -24.89
N PRO A 274 -1.61 11.93 -25.22
CA PRO A 274 -1.02 10.86 -26.03
C PRO A 274 -0.73 11.31 -27.46
N ASN A 275 -1.50 12.27 -28.01
CA ASN A 275 -1.34 12.74 -29.38
C ASN A 275 -0.05 13.54 -29.57
N THR A 276 0.29 14.40 -28.58
CA THR A 276 1.55 15.19 -28.60
C THR A 276 2.68 14.50 -27.86
N ARG A 277 2.40 13.37 -27.18
CA ARG A 277 3.34 12.63 -26.31
C ARG A 277 3.92 13.49 -25.19
N GLN A 278 3.10 14.38 -24.65
CA GLN A 278 3.47 15.28 -23.56
C GLN A 278 2.83 14.84 -22.26
N VAL A 279 3.58 14.99 -21.18
CA VAL A 279 3.10 14.78 -19.81
C VAL A 279 3.46 16.04 -19.01
N LEU A 280 2.43 16.63 -18.39
CA LEU A 280 2.59 17.76 -17.49
C LEU A 280 2.31 17.30 -16.06
N LEU A 281 3.22 17.58 -15.14
CA LEU A 281 3.02 17.37 -13.71
C LEU A 281 2.82 18.73 -13.04
N THR A 282 1.65 18.91 -12.43
CA THR A 282 1.32 20.12 -11.68
C THR A 282 1.24 19.77 -10.21
N SER A 283 2.17 20.31 -9.40
CA SER A 283 2.13 20.18 -7.95
C SER A 283 1.28 21.31 -7.36
N ILE A 284 0.31 20.95 -6.53
CA ILE A 284 -0.60 21.91 -5.88
C ILE A 284 -0.23 21.96 -4.39
N PRO A 285 0.12 23.14 -3.85
CA PRO A 285 0.47 23.26 -2.44
C PRO A 285 -0.69 22.85 -1.52
N ARG A 286 -0.38 22.03 -0.53
CA ARG A 286 -1.36 21.49 0.43
C ARG A 286 -2.07 22.57 1.26
N ASP A 287 -1.40 23.71 1.48
CA ASP A 287 -1.87 24.79 2.33
C ASP A 287 -2.70 25.85 1.56
N TYR A 288 -3.09 25.56 0.31
CA TYR A 288 -4.03 26.44 -0.40
C TYR A 288 -5.32 26.58 0.39
N TYR A 289 -5.74 27.84 0.61
CA TYR A 289 -6.94 28.18 1.35
C TYR A 289 -8.12 28.32 0.38
N VAL A 290 -8.87 27.24 0.25
CA VAL A 290 -9.92 27.08 -0.76
C VAL A 290 -11.24 26.65 -0.12
N GLN A 291 -12.34 26.84 -0.82
CA GLN A 291 -13.61 26.22 -0.45
C GLN A 291 -13.52 24.71 -0.78
N LEU A 292 -13.61 23.86 0.23
CA LEU A 292 -13.65 22.42 0.01
C LEU A 292 -15.01 22.01 -0.57
N HIS A 293 -14.99 21.12 -1.54
CA HIS A 293 -16.21 20.53 -2.10
C HIS A 293 -17.01 19.85 -0.99
N ASP A 294 -18.34 19.86 -1.09
CA ASP A 294 -19.27 19.31 -0.09
C ASP A 294 -19.22 19.95 1.31
N THR A 295 -18.40 20.98 1.53
CA THR A 295 -18.43 21.77 2.75
C THR A 295 -19.16 23.10 2.51
N THR A 296 -19.83 23.60 3.53
CA THR A 296 -20.48 24.93 3.49
C THR A 296 -19.92 25.80 4.59
N GLY A 297 -19.61 27.05 4.27
CA GLY A 297 -19.12 28.01 5.24
C GLY A 297 -17.75 28.55 4.92
N TYR A 298 -16.79 28.40 5.81
CA TYR A 298 -15.44 28.96 5.65
C TYR A 298 -14.59 28.12 4.71
N LYS A 299 -13.64 28.78 4.03
CA LYS A 299 -12.56 28.13 3.31
C LYS A 299 -11.66 27.37 4.28
N ASP A 300 -10.99 26.35 3.78
CA ASP A 300 -10.05 25.55 4.57
C ASP A 300 -8.80 25.22 3.75
N LYS A 301 -7.79 24.62 4.38
CA LYS A 301 -6.59 24.16 3.68
C LYS A 301 -6.94 22.98 2.76
N LEU A 302 -6.39 22.97 1.55
CA LEU A 302 -6.62 21.91 0.57
C LEU A 302 -6.29 20.51 1.14
N THR A 303 -5.27 20.40 2.01
CA THR A 303 -4.89 19.13 2.65
C THR A 303 -6.05 18.49 3.40
N HIS A 304 -6.97 19.29 3.95
CA HIS A 304 -8.12 18.80 4.70
C HIS A 304 -9.20 18.14 3.80
N ALA A 305 -9.20 18.44 2.49
CA ALA A 305 -10.10 17.74 1.56
C ALA A 305 -9.92 16.22 1.60
N GLY A 306 -8.67 15.76 1.86
CA GLY A 306 -8.36 14.33 2.02
C GLY A 306 -9.05 13.67 3.20
N ILE A 307 -9.40 14.42 4.25
CA ILE A 307 -10.15 13.92 5.43
C ILE A 307 -11.59 13.55 5.05
N TYR A 308 -12.15 14.22 4.05
CA TYR A 308 -13.48 13.95 3.50
C TYR A 308 -13.47 12.91 2.37
N GLY A 309 -12.30 12.32 2.10
CA GLY A 309 -12.09 11.30 1.09
C GLY A 309 -11.49 11.82 -0.21
N THR A 310 -11.06 10.87 -1.05
CA THR A 310 -10.40 11.17 -2.32
C THR A 310 -11.31 11.94 -3.28
N ASP A 311 -12.61 11.65 -3.25
CA ASP A 311 -13.61 12.31 -4.10
C ASP A 311 -13.73 13.81 -3.79
N CYS A 312 -13.78 14.17 -2.52
CA CYS A 312 -13.76 15.57 -2.09
C CYS A 312 -12.50 16.29 -2.57
N SER A 313 -11.32 15.64 -2.47
CA SER A 313 -10.05 16.21 -2.94
C SER A 313 -10.07 16.47 -4.45
N ILE A 314 -10.55 15.52 -5.25
CA ILE A 314 -10.65 15.64 -6.72
C ILE A 314 -11.57 16.80 -7.08
N LYS A 315 -12.79 16.79 -6.54
CA LYS A 315 -13.79 17.83 -6.84
C LYS A 315 -13.35 19.23 -6.38
N THR A 316 -12.68 19.32 -5.22
CA THR A 316 -12.11 20.60 -4.76
C THR A 316 -11.07 21.18 -5.72
N ILE A 317 -10.33 20.30 -6.42
CA ILE A 317 -9.32 20.73 -7.41
C ILE A 317 -9.97 21.02 -8.76
N GLU A 318 -11.09 20.39 -9.08
CA GLU A 318 -11.87 20.65 -10.31
C GLU A 318 -12.67 21.97 -10.23
N ASP A 319 -13.12 22.41 -9.03
CA ASP A 319 -13.84 23.68 -8.76
C ASP A 319 -12.91 24.90 -8.83
#